data_322ad6f88de68f14385b44f9eaa03c82
#
_entry.id   322ad6f88de68f14385b44f9eaa03c82
#
_cell.length_a   1.000
_cell.length_b   1.000
_cell.length_c   1.000
_cell.angle_alpha   90.00
_cell.angle_beta   90.00
_cell.angle_gamma   90.00
#
_symmetry.space_group_name_H-M   'P 1'
#
loop_
_entity.id
_entity.type
_entity.pdbx_description
1 polymer ?
#
loop_
_entity_poly.entity_id
_entity_poly.type
_entity_poly.pdbx_seq_one_letter_code
_entity_poly.pdbx_strand_id
1 'polypeptide(L)'
;MKRMTTAVAAAWMSFGLVAAEGVQLDRSVMSERYWQIWNDDVQKKIDADIEANRKADAAFAVDAPAGTEVKVEQLDHAFRFGAHIFNFNQLGRTEWNDAYKASYGQGGIFNQATVAFYWKSYEPVPGRLRAGGGYEDTERYWNSLSVEEAQFEQFWRRPAPGPVIDFLKAKDVRIHGHILIWGAAKPDWIYDWYCPEEEKRAFDELGIPRHSEHLIKEIAGASGNFGYNRRWKEGWWKAFQTDVTEAQLAAMAPVFTKRMPEIFRKRVNDVAGAFGEVVDSWDVVNESSQDWVKYRKSRTGLPVWKSNYGLMPGDYPLQALLDAKAAFPAKANLAINDYNICNDFLAQVRDLDGEGAKIDIVGCQMHIFNTNDCMRLANGATNVNWVGTPKTISDRLDMMAKTGRPLHVSEVTIAATGASGRDRMIQAILTRNIYRAWFSHPKTMGITWWNTVDGGGVYGEPLVSGLFTRDLQKKPAYLALDQLINHEWKTNLKVKAKGEGEGRKVVAFRGFRGRYRLSWTGSDGTEKSKVVEVR
;
A
#
# COMPACT_ATOMS: atom_id res chain seq x y z
N MET A 1 16.11 45.59 -33.30
CA MET A 1 14.96 44.76 -33.00
C MET A 1 14.89 44.55 -31.49
N LYS A 2 14.01 45.29 -30.82
CA LYS A 2 13.80 45.23 -29.36
C LYS A 2 12.77 44.16 -29.06
N ARG A 3 13.14 43.17 -28.25
CA ARG A 3 12.18 42.21 -27.69
C ARG A 3 11.47 42.86 -26.50
N MET A 4 10.16 43.01 -26.61
CA MET A 4 9.30 43.39 -25.50
C MET A 4 8.97 42.13 -24.70
N THR A 5 9.39 42.09 -23.47
CA THR A 5 8.94 41.12 -22.45
C THR A 5 7.70 41.69 -21.76
N THR A 6 6.56 41.07 -21.99
CA THR A 6 5.32 41.45 -21.30
C THR A 6 5.23 40.62 -20.02
N ALA A 7 5.37 41.27 -18.88
CA ALA A 7 5.09 40.67 -17.57
C ALA A 7 3.57 40.64 -17.36
N VAL A 8 2.99 39.44 -17.17
CA VAL A 8 1.59 39.28 -16.76
C VAL A 8 1.57 39.25 -15.23
N ALA A 9 1.09 40.31 -14.64
CA ALA A 9 0.81 40.36 -13.20
C ALA A 9 -0.47 39.55 -12.90
N ALA A 10 -0.34 38.49 -12.11
CA ALA A 10 -1.48 37.72 -11.63
C ALA A 10 -2.16 38.47 -10.48
N ALA A 11 -3.36 38.96 -10.72
CA ALA A 11 -4.23 39.49 -9.66
C ALA A 11 -4.83 38.35 -8.85
N TRP A 12 -4.52 38.29 -7.58
CA TRP A 12 -5.12 37.38 -6.60
C TRP A 12 -6.54 37.88 -6.26
N MET A 13 -7.57 37.27 -6.83
CA MET A 13 -8.93 37.42 -6.32
C MET A 13 -9.16 36.39 -5.21
N SER A 14 -9.28 36.87 -3.98
CA SER A 14 -9.76 36.11 -2.84
C SER A 14 -11.27 35.82 -3.02
N PHE A 15 -11.63 34.61 -3.43
CA PHE A 15 -12.99 34.13 -3.35
C PHE A 15 -13.22 33.50 -1.98
N GLY A 16 -14.23 34.00 -1.26
CA GLY A 16 -14.67 33.41 0.01
C GLY A 16 -15.13 31.97 -0.20
N LEU A 17 -14.32 31.02 0.29
CA LEU A 17 -14.77 29.64 0.51
C LEU A 17 -15.72 29.65 1.70
N VAL A 18 -16.92 29.09 1.51
CA VAL A 18 -17.71 28.56 2.61
C VAL A 18 -16.88 27.41 3.18
N ALA A 19 -16.22 27.62 4.30
CA ALA A 19 -15.46 26.62 5.00
C ALA A 19 -16.44 25.53 5.47
N ALA A 20 -16.37 24.34 4.90
CA ALA A 20 -16.77 23.14 5.62
C ALA A 20 -15.96 23.15 6.93
N GLU A 21 -16.60 22.90 8.07
CA GLU A 21 -15.94 22.87 9.38
C GLU A 21 -14.86 21.78 9.38
N GLY A 22 -13.67 22.14 8.90
CA GLY A 22 -12.49 21.28 8.91
C GLY A 22 -12.05 21.02 10.35
N VAL A 23 -11.41 19.87 10.60
CA VAL A 23 -10.86 19.58 11.92
C VAL A 23 -9.91 20.70 12.33
N GLN A 24 -10.23 21.38 13.43
CA GLN A 24 -9.35 22.38 14.02
C GLN A 24 -8.22 21.65 14.75
N LEU A 25 -7.01 21.72 14.18
CA LEU A 25 -5.83 21.09 14.79
C LEU A 25 -5.28 21.95 15.93
N ASP A 26 -5.34 21.42 17.13
CA ASP A 26 -4.76 22.07 18.31
C ASP A 26 -3.23 21.94 18.30
N ARG A 27 -2.55 23.00 17.87
CA ARG A 27 -1.08 23.04 17.78
C ARG A 27 -0.39 22.92 19.14
N SER A 28 -1.08 23.20 20.25
CA SER A 28 -0.51 23.17 21.60
C SER A 28 -0.14 21.78 22.10
N VAL A 29 -0.68 20.72 21.44
CA VAL A 29 -0.34 19.32 21.79
C VAL A 29 1.06 18.90 21.35
N MET A 30 1.67 19.66 20.43
CA MET A 30 3.03 19.46 19.92
C MET A 30 4.00 20.43 20.57
N SER A 31 5.27 20.02 20.73
CA SER A 31 6.30 20.90 21.28
C SER A 31 6.65 22.05 20.33
N GLU A 32 7.22 23.12 20.87
CA GLU A 32 7.80 24.23 20.09
C GLU A 32 8.87 23.72 19.11
N ARG A 33 9.71 22.78 19.55
CA ARG A 33 10.74 22.15 18.73
C ARG A 33 10.16 21.40 17.52
N TYR A 34 9.01 20.78 17.65
CA TYR A 34 8.30 20.18 16.51
C TYR A 34 7.98 21.24 15.47
N TRP A 35 7.45 22.40 15.88
CA TRP A 35 7.10 23.48 14.97
C TRP A 35 8.30 24.21 14.38
N GLN A 36 9.46 24.18 15.04
CA GLN A 36 10.72 24.63 14.43
C GLN A 36 11.16 23.73 13.28
N ILE A 37 10.91 22.41 13.36
CA ILE A 37 11.19 21.44 12.29
C ILE A 37 10.17 21.57 11.14
N TRP A 38 8.88 21.69 11.51
CA TRP A 38 7.77 21.81 10.56
C TRP A 38 7.31 23.27 10.41
N ASN A 39 8.26 24.17 10.29
CA ASN A 39 8.03 25.62 10.25
C ASN A 39 7.36 26.08 8.94
N ASP A 40 6.97 27.35 8.87
CA ASP A 40 6.24 27.92 7.74
C ASP A 40 7.02 27.84 6.42
N ASP A 41 8.35 27.94 6.45
CA ASP A 41 9.16 27.85 5.22
C ASP A 41 9.16 26.42 4.66
N VAL A 42 9.22 25.42 5.54
CA VAL A 42 9.03 24.01 5.17
C VAL A 42 7.64 23.78 4.59
N GLN A 43 6.59 24.34 5.20
CA GLN A 43 5.22 24.20 4.72
C GLN A 43 5.05 24.88 3.35
N LYS A 44 5.58 26.08 3.15
CA LYS A 44 5.59 26.79 1.85
C LYS A 44 6.33 26.01 0.76
N LYS A 45 7.47 25.39 1.11
CA LYS A 45 8.18 24.51 0.17
C LYS A 45 7.34 23.31 -0.24
N ILE A 46 6.73 22.64 0.72
CA ILE A 46 5.82 21.51 0.46
C ILE A 46 4.66 21.95 -0.45
N ASP A 47 4.06 23.12 -0.20
CA ASP A 47 2.98 23.65 -1.05
C ASP A 47 3.44 23.95 -2.47
N ALA A 48 4.65 24.52 -2.63
CA ALA A 48 5.24 24.77 -3.93
C ALA A 48 5.52 23.45 -4.70
N ASP A 49 6.02 22.43 -4.00
CA ASP A 49 6.28 21.12 -4.57
C ASP A 49 4.95 20.41 -4.96
N ILE A 50 3.89 20.52 -4.15
CA ILE A 50 2.54 20.04 -4.50
C ILE A 50 2.01 20.73 -5.74
N GLU A 51 2.10 22.07 -5.80
CA GLU A 51 1.67 22.85 -6.95
C GLU A 51 2.41 22.44 -8.23
N ALA A 52 3.70 22.22 -8.15
CA ALA A 52 4.54 21.85 -9.29
C ALA A 52 4.32 20.37 -9.72
N ASN A 53 4.23 19.45 -8.77
CA ASN A 53 4.27 18.01 -9.05
C ASN A 53 2.88 17.37 -9.19
N ARG A 54 1.83 17.99 -8.62
CA ARG A 54 0.48 17.39 -8.55
C ARG A 54 -0.54 18.07 -9.46
N LYS A 55 -0.30 19.31 -9.88
CA LYS A 55 -1.19 20.01 -10.79
C LYS A 55 -0.62 20.11 -12.20
N ALA A 56 -1.52 20.29 -13.16
CA ALA A 56 -1.18 20.56 -14.55
C ALA A 56 -2.13 21.60 -15.15
N ASP A 57 -1.63 22.32 -16.16
CA ASP A 57 -2.45 23.15 -17.01
C ASP A 57 -3.21 22.28 -18.02
N ALA A 58 -4.47 22.58 -18.22
CA ALA A 58 -5.34 21.84 -19.11
C ALA A 58 -6.25 22.77 -19.90
N ALA A 59 -6.53 22.40 -21.15
CA ALA A 59 -7.44 23.12 -22.02
C ALA A 59 -8.30 22.15 -22.82
N PHE A 60 -9.61 22.34 -22.77
CA PHE A 60 -10.57 21.42 -23.40
C PHE A 60 -11.58 22.20 -24.24
N ALA A 61 -11.80 21.73 -25.47
CA ALA A 61 -12.85 22.25 -26.34
C ALA A 61 -14.24 21.92 -25.76
N VAL A 62 -15.12 22.91 -25.76
CA VAL A 62 -16.52 22.81 -25.36
C VAL A 62 -17.43 23.42 -26.43
N ASP A 63 -18.61 22.84 -26.60
CA ASP A 63 -19.66 23.39 -27.45
C ASP A 63 -20.55 24.33 -26.61
N ALA A 64 -20.04 25.55 -26.42
CA ALA A 64 -20.70 26.58 -25.62
C ALA A 64 -20.51 27.97 -26.24
N PRO A 65 -21.41 28.94 -26.07
CA PRO A 65 -21.16 30.34 -26.43
C PRO A 65 -19.96 30.92 -25.70
N ALA A 66 -19.30 31.91 -26.31
CA ALA A 66 -18.21 32.62 -25.63
C ALA A 66 -18.73 33.28 -24.35
N GLY A 67 -17.95 33.17 -23.27
CA GLY A 67 -18.31 33.72 -21.97
C GLY A 67 -19.23 32.83 -21.12
N THR A 68 -19.71 31.68 -21.66
CA THR A 68 -20.44 30.69 -20.89
C THR A 68 -19.63 30.22 -19.70
N GLU A 69 -20.24 30.21 -18.51
CA GLU A 69 -19.64 29.63 -17.31
C GLU A 69 -19.68 28.10 -17.42
N VAL A 70 -18.53 27.47 -17.30
CA VAL A 70 -18.37 26.02 -17.26
C VAL A 70 -17.97 25.62 -15.85
N LYS A 71 -18.74 24.74 -15.23
CA LYS A 71 -18.40 24.09 -13.96
C LYS A 71 -17.34 23.03 -14.24
N VAL A 72 -16.21 23.11 -13.56
CA VAL A 72 -15.11 22.16 -13.59
C VAL A 72 -15.09 21.43 -12.24
N GLU A 73 -15.37 20.15 -12.24
CA GLU A 73 -15.50 19.33 -11.03
C GLU A 73 -14.57 18.13 -11.11
N GLN A 74 -13.61 18.03 -10.21
CA GLN A 74 -12.74 16.86 -10.13
C GLN A 74 -13.51 15.67 -9.56
N LEU A 75 -13.60 14.60 -10.34
CA LEU A 75 -14.27 13.35 -9.97
C LEU A 75 -13.36 12.42 -9.19
N ASP A 76 -12.10 12.31 -9.65
CA ASP A 76 -11.11 11.41 -9.06
C ASP A 76 -9.69 11.97 -9.24
N HIS A 77 -8.79 11.64 -8.32
CA HIS A 77 -7.37 11.94 -8.39
C HIS A 77 -6.61 10.91 -9.20
N ALA A 78 -5.60 11.33 -9.98
CA ALA A 78 -4.60 10.42 -10.53
C ALA A 78 -3.73 9.83 -9.42
N PHE A 79 -3.44 10.62 -8.36
CA PHE A 79 -2.74 10.14 -7.18
C PHE A 79 -3.59 9.15 -6.39
N ARG A 80 -2.97 8.09 -5.87
CA ARG A 80 -3.66 6.99 -5.18
C ARG A 80 -3.67 7.24 -3.67
N PHE A 81 -4.82 7.62 -3.15
CA PHE A 81 -5.08 7.67 -1.70
C PHE A 81 -5.74 6.35 -1.32
N GLY A 82 -4.97 5.45 -0.70
CA GLY A 82 -5.40 4.08 -0.45
C GLY A 82 -5.52 3.72 1.02
N ALA A 83 -6.22 2.63 1.28
CA ALA A 83 -6.14 1.87 2.51
C ALA A 83 -6.31 0.37 2.23
N HIS A 84 -5.83 -0.49 3.15
CA HIS A 84 -6.22 -1.89 3.06
C HIS A 84 -7.70 -2.05 3.40
N ILE A 85 -8.36 -3.04 2.77
CA ILE A 85 -9.77 -3.36 3.00
C ILE A 85 -9.95 -4.73 3.68
N PHE A 86 -9.03 -5.07 4.56
CA PHE A 86 -8.92 -6.41 5.16
C PHE A 86 -10.04 -6.73 6.15
N ASN A 87 -10.70 -5.72 6.73
CA ASN A 87 -11.85 -5.92 7.61
C ASN A 87 -13.20 -5.90 6.89
N PHE A 88 -13.21 -6.09 5.57
CA PHE A 88 -14.44 -6.10 4.78
C PHE A 88 -15.44 -7.14 5.31
N ASN A 89 -16.63 -6.70 5.69
CA ASN A 89 -17.69 -7.46 6.35
C ASN A 89 -17.37 -8.05 7.75
N GLN A 90 -16.22 -7.70 8.36
CA GLN A 90 -15.69 -8.36 9.55
C GLN A 90 -15.78 -7.51 10.82
N LEU A 91 -16.58 -6.47 10.85
CA LEU A 91 -16.62 -5.52 11.96
C LEU A 91 -17.71 -5.80 13.01
N GLY A 92 -18.47 -6.89 12.84
CA GLY A 92 -19.42 -7.39 13.83
C GLY A 92 -20.78 -6.70 13.86
N ARG A 93 -20.97 -5.62 13.08
CA ARG A 93 -22.25 -4.90 12.94
C ARG A 93 -22.39 -4.31 11.55
N THR A 94 -23.60 -4.33 11.02
CA THR A 94 -23.90 -3.82 9.68
C THR A 94 -23.58 -2.31 9.57
N GLU A 95 -23.97 -1.51 10.54
CA GLU A 95 -23.69 -0.07 10.56
C GLU A 95 -22.20 0.25 10.61
N TRP A 96 -21.39 -0.61 11.23
CA TRP A 96 -19.93 -0.46 11.25
C TRP A 96 -19.30 -0.84 9.91
N ASN A 97 -19.77 -1.94 9.32
CA ASN A 97 -19.33 -2.35 7.98
C ASN A 97 -19.68 -1.29 6.94
N ASP A 98 -20.86 -0.68 7.02
CA ASP A 98 -21.30 0.39 6.13
C ASP A 98 -20.45 1.66 6.29
N ALA A 99 -20.16 2.08 7.53
CA ALA A 99 -19.30 3.24 7.81
C ALA A 99 -17.86 3.00 7.29
N TYR A 100 -17.34 1.79 7.44
CA TYR A 100 -16.04 1.38 6.90
C TYR A 100 -16.02 1.44 5.37
N LYS A 101 -17.01 0.81 4.71
CA LYS A 101 -17.17 0.77 3.26
C LYS A 101 -17.39 2.16 2.64
N ALA A 102 -18.04 3.08 3.38
CA ALA A 102 -18.27 4.45 2.93
C ALA A 102 -16.99 5.28 2.79
N SER A 103 -15.87 4.85 3.38
CA SER A 103 -14.59 5.53 3.21
C SER A 103 -13.93 5.29 1.84
N TYR A 104 -14.45 4.35 1.04
CA TYR A 104 -13.94 4.02 -0.30
C TYR A 104 -14.85 4.57 -1.41
N GLY A 105 -14.25 5.13 -2.44
CA GLY A 105 -14.93 5.68 -3.61
C GLY A 105 -15.51 7.09 -3.38
N GLN A 106 -16.48 7.45 -4.20
CA GLN A 106 -17.05 8.80 -4.19
C GLN A 106 -17.67 9.13 -2.81
N GLY A 107 -17.29 10.25 -2.26
CA GLY A 107 -17.70 10.70 -0.93
C GLY A 107 -16.84 10.18 0.22
N GLY A 108 -15.96 9.20 -0.04
CA GLY A 108 -14.93 8.75 0.89
C GLY A 108 -13.60 9.46 0.67
N ILE A 109 -12.55 8.98 1.34
CA ILE A 109 -11.18 9.51 1.22
C ILE A 109 -10.25 8.57 0.42
N PHE A 110 -10.67 7.34 0.15
CA PHE A 110 -9.85 6.35 -0.53
C PHE A 110 -10.34 6.08 -1.95
N ASN A 111 -9.47 6.31 -2.94
CA ASN A 111 -9.69 5.97 -4.34
C ASN A 111 -8.87 4.75 -4.79
N GLN A 112 -8.20 4.09 -3.84
CA GLN A 112 -7.53 2.81 -3.99
C GLN A 112 -7.78 1.93 -2.77
N ALA A 113 -7.84 0.61 -2.96
CA ALA A 113 -7.88 -0.35 -1.87
C ALA A 113 -6.83 -1.45 -2.08
N THR A 114 -6.17 -1.84 -0.99
CA THR A 114 -5.30 -3.02 -0.96
C THR A 114 -6.11 -4.22 -0.50
N VAL A 115 -6.22 -5.23 -1.37
CA VAL A 115 -7.00 -6.46 -1.17
C VAL A 115 -6.09 -7.60 -0.74
N ALA A 116 -6.53 -8.37 0.25
CA ALA A 116 -5.75 -9.45 0.84
C ALA A 116 -5.70 -10.69 -0.07
N PHE A 117 -4.49 -11.07 -0.47
CA PHE A 117 -4.19 -12.31 -1.19
C PHE A 117 -3.16 -13.17 -0.45
N TYR A 118 -3.12 -13.12 0.87
CA TYR A 118 -2.19 -13.93 1.67
C TYR A 118 -2.38 -15.41 1.36
N TRP A 119 -1.35 -16.07 0.88
CA TRP A 119 -1.44 -17.42 0.32
C TRP A 119 -2.07 -18.43 1.29
N LYS A 120 -1.63 -18.45 2.55
CA LYS A 120 -2.17 -19.34 3.60
C LYS A 120 -3.70 -19.22 3.77
N SER A 121 -4.24 -18.01 3.63
CA SER A 121 -5.68 -17.77 3.79
C SER A 121 -6.44 -17.90 2.47
N TYR A 122 -5.79 -17.65 1.33
CA TYR A 122 -6.37 -17.77 0.01
C TYR A 122 -6.47 -19.23 -0.45
N GLU A 123 -5.48 -20.05 -0.11
CA GLU A 123 -5.41 -21.48 -0.41
C GLU A 123 -5.09 -22.28 0.88
N PRO A 124 -6.04 -22.36 1.83
CA PRO A 124 -5.82 -23.04 3.12
C PRO A 124 -5.61 -24.56 2.98
N VAL A 125 -6.10 -25.14 1.88
CA VAL A 125 -5.93 -26.54 1.50
C VAL A 125 -5.47 -26.58 0.05
N PRO A 126 -4.52 -27.45 -0.35
CA PRO A 126 -4.01 -27.54 -1.71
C PRO A 126 -5.13 -27.62 -2.76
N GLY A 127 -5.11 -26.71 -3.73
CA GLY A 127 -6.09 -26.64 -4.81
C GLY A 127 -7.47 -26.07 -4.44
N ARG A 128 -7.73 -25.74 -3.16
CA ARG A 128 -8.99 -25.12 -2.72
C ARG A 128 -8.84 -23.61 -2.56
N LEU A 129 -9.00 -22.90 -3.66
CA LEU A 129 -8.88 -21.44 -3.70
C LEU A 129 -10.14 -20.77 -3.16
N ARG A 130 -9.99 -19.80 -2.25
CA ARG A 130 -11.09 -18.98 -1.72
C ARG A 130 -11.36 -17.74 -2.58
N ALA A 131 -11.37 -17.90 -3.90
CA ALA A 131 -11.54 -16.78 -4.82
C ALA A 131 -12.89 -16.08 -4.66
N GLY A 132 -14.00 -16.82 -4.66
CA GLY A 132 -15.36 -16.30 -4.57
C GLY A 132 -15.93 -16.17 -3.14
N GLY A 133 -15.19 -16.64 -2.15
CA GLY A 133 -15.64 -16.68 -0.76
C GLY A 133 -16.65 -17.79 -0.44
N GLY A 134 -17.02 -17.87 0.82
CA GLY A 134 -17.97 -18.82 1.39
C GLY A 134 -18.84 -18.16 2.47
N TYR A 135 -19.48 -18.98 3.31
CA TYR A 135 -20.28 -18.47 4.41
C TYR A 135 -19.46 -17.64 5.39
N GLU A 136 -18.21 -18.05 5.64
CA GLU A 136 -17.24 -17.37 6.52
C GLU A 136 -16.78 -16.01 5.97
N ASP A 137 -17.14 -15.65 4.74
CA ASP A 137 -16.85 -14.34 4.15
C ASP A 137 -18.05 -13.38 4.20
N THR A 138 -19.20 -13.88 4.68
CA THR A 138 -20.43 -13.09 4.75
C THR A 138 -20.49 -12.21 6.01
N GLU A 139 -21.09 -11.04 5.88
CA GLU A 139 -21.37 -10.16 7.02
C GLU A 139 -22.20 -10.87 8.09
N ARG A 140 -23.14 -11.75 7.69
CA ARG A 140 -23.96 -12.55 8.62
C ARG A 140 -23.12 -13.43 9.54
N TYR A 141 -22.06 -14.07 9.01
CA TYR A 141 -21.15 -14.88 9.81
C TYR A 141 -20.42 -14.01 10.84
N TRP A 142 -19.79 -12.95 10.40
CA TRP A 142 -19.00 -12.07 11.27
C TRP A 142 -19.83 -11.31 12.29
N ASN A 143 -21.08 -10.95 11.96
CA ASN A 143 -22.01 -10.32 12.91
C ASN A 143 -22.56 -11.31 13.95
N SER A 144 -22.37 -12.62 13.78
CA SER A 144 -22.72 -13.64 14.77
C SER A 144 -21.65 -13.88 15.84
N LEU A 145 -20.45 -13.32 15.64
CA LEU A 145 -19.30 -13.44 16.54
C LEU A 145 -19.21 -12.24 17.47
N SER A 146 -18.68 -12.44 18.67
CA SER A 146 -18.19 -11.33 19.49
C SER A 146 -16.92 -10.75 18.87
N VAL A 147 -16.56 -9.52 19.25
CA VAL A 147 -15.34 -8.86 18.76
C VAL A 147 -14.07 -9.64 19.15
N GLU A 148 -14.10 -10.26 20.31
CA GLU A 148 -13.02 -11.10 20.83
C GLU A 148 -12.89 -12.39 20.02
N GLU A 149 -14.00 -13.08 19.74
CA GLU A 149 -14.02 -14.30 18.93
C GLU A 149 -13.54 -14.05 17.51
N ALA A 150 -13.99 -12.96 16.90
CA ALA A 150 -13.62 -12.59 15.52
C ALA A 150 -12.11 -12.51 15.29
N GLN A 151 -11.33 -12.05 16.28
CA GLN A 151 -9.87 -11.91 16.15
C GLN A 151 -9.13 -13.25 16.12
N PHE A 152 -9.75 -14.33 16.59
CA PHE A 152 -9.17 -15.68 16.59
C PHE A 152 -9.61 -16.50 15.39
N GLU A 153 -10.55 -16.00 14.59
CA GLU A 153 -11.00 -16.69 13.40
C GLU A 153 -9.90 -16.77 12.33
N GLN A 154 -9.85 -17.92 11.63
CA GLN A 154 -8.83 -18.23 10.63
C GLN A 154 -8.74 -17.15 9.54
N PHE A 155 -9.87 -16.53 9.18
CA PHE A 155 -9.96 -15.57 8.09
C PHE A 155 -10.12 -14.12 8.58
N TRP A 156 -9.83 -13.86 9.85
CA TRP A 156 -9.77 -12.49 10.35
C TRP A 156 -8.79 -11.65 9.53
N ARG A 157 -9.26 -10.51 9.03
CA ARG A 157 -8.50 -9.63 8.12
C ARG A 157 -8.05 -10.30 6.81
N ARG A 158 -8.69 -11.40 6.45
CA ARG A 158 -8.39 -12.15 5.21
C ARG A 158 -9.71 -12.51 4.49
N PRO A 159 -10.54 -11.49 4.14
CA PRO A 159 -11.74 -11.74 3.37
C PRO A 159 -11.37 -12.36 2.02
N ALA A 160 -12.26 -13.19 1.46
CA ALA A 160 -12.08 -13.69 0.11
C ALA A 160 -12.07 -12.52 -0.90
N PRO A 161 -11.15 -12.52 -1.88
CA PRO A 161 -10.94 -11.35 -2.74
C PRO A 161 -12.12 -11.04 -3.67
N GLY A 162 -12.87 -12.02 -4.16
CA GLY A 162 -13.95 -11.81 -5.11
C GLY A 162 -15.01 -10.81 -4.65
N PRO A 163 -15.69 -11.03 -3.51
CA PRO A 163 -16.69 -10.09 -2.99
C PRO A 163 -16.13 -8.69 -2.73
N VAL A 164 -14.86 -8.59 -2.30
CA VAL A 164 -14.17 -7.31 -2.09
C VAL A 164 -13.95 -6.58 -3.41
N ILE A 165 -13.46 -7.30 -4.44
CA ILE A 165 -13.22 -6.76 -5.79
C ILE A 165 -14.54 -6.28 -6.42
N ASP A 166 -15.61 -7.05 -6.30
CA ASP A 166 -16.93 -6.66 -6.83
C ASP A 166 -17.43 -5.36 -6.19
N PHE A 167 -17.28 -5.24 -4.88
CA PHE A 167 -17.60 -4.00 -4.16
C PHE A 167 -16.77 -2.81 -4.66
N LEU A 168 -15.44 -2.98 -4.79
CA LEU A 168 -14.52 -1.91 -5.21
C LEU A 168 -14.79 -1.47 -6.65
N LYS A 169 -15.06 -2.41 -7.55
CA LYS A 169 -15.45 -2.12 -8.95
C LYS A 169 -16.76 -1.33 -9.02
N ALA A 170 -17.76 -1.70 -8.23
CA ALA A 170 -19.02 -0.97 -8.15
C ALA A 170 -18.84 0.47 -7.64
N LYS A 171 -17.78 0.75 -6.91
CA LYS A 171 -17.42 2.07 -6.38
C LYS A 171 -16.40 2.83 -7.24
N ASP A 172 -15.95 2.28 -8.37
CA ASP A 172 -14.88 2.84 -9.23
C ASP A 172 -13.57 3.11 -8.43
N VAL A 173 -13.21 2.19 -7.53
CA VAL A 173 -12.00 2.23 -6.69
C VAL A 173 -10.92 1.38 -7.31
N ARG A 174 -9.69 1.89 -7.44
CA ARG A 174 -8.53 1.15 -7.93
C ARG A 174 -8.16 0.03 -6.98
N ILE A 175 -7.72 -1.08 -7.54
CA ILE A 175 -7.45 -2.30 -6.77
C ILE A 175 -5.97 -2.63 -6.80
N HIS A 176 -5.39 -2.85 -5.62
CA HIS A 176 -4.03 -3.33 -5.44
C HIS A 176 -4.06 -4.68 -4.73
N GLY A 177 -3.51 -5.72 -5.36
CA GLY A 177 -3.45 -7.07 -4.78
C GLY A 177 -2.20 -7.23 -3.90
N HIS A 178 -2.39 -7.62 -2.65
CA HIS A 178 -1.32 -7.86 -1.69
C HIS A 178 -1.56 -9.22 -1.02
N ILE A 179 -0.80 -10.21 -1.25
CA ILE A 179 0.51 -10.37 -1.87
C ILE A 179 0.60 -11.72 -2.60
N LEU A 180 1.40 -11.83 -3.66
CA LEU A 180 1.60 -13.11 -4.32
C LEU A 180 2.57 -14.00 -3.54
N ILE A 181 3.80 -13.54 -3.34
CA ILE A 181 4.87 -14.29 -2.69
C ILE A 181 5.46 -13.51 -1.50
N TRP A 182 5.27 -14.07 -0.33
CA TRP A 182 5.88 -13.62 0.93
C TRP A 182 6.12 -14.81 1.85
N GLY A 183 7.34 -14.97 2.32
CA GLY A 183 7.72 -16.10 3.14
C GLY A 183 6.86 -16.29 4.41
N ALA A 184 6.42 -15.17 5.03
CA ALA A 184 5.57 -15.22 6.23
C ALA A 184 4.12 -15.64 5.96
N ALA A 185 3.66 -15.60 4.71
CA ALA A 185 2.27 -15.90 4.36
C ALA A 185 2.08 -17.20 3.56
N LYS A 186 3.14 -17.98 3.36
CA LYS A 186 3.02 -19.27 2.68
C LYS A 186 2.28 -20.29 3.54
N PRO A 187 1.47 -21.18 2.95
CA PRO A 187 0.74 -22.19 3.71
C PRO A 187 1.65 -23.36 4.16
N ASP A 188 1.29 -23.95 5.29
CA ASP A 188 2.08 -25.02 5.89
C ASP A 188 2.04 -26.32 5.05
N TRP A 189 0.96 -26.54 4.30
CA TRP A 189 0.80 -27.74 3.46
C TRP A 189 1.85 -27.84 2.32
N ILE A 190 2.55 -26.78 1.96
CA ILE A 190 3.68 -26.82 1.00
C ILE A 190 4.70 -27.88 1.41
N TYR A 191 4.84 -28.12 2.70
CA TYR A 191 5.81 -29.05 3.28
C TYR A 191 5.28 -30.49 3.42
N ASP A 192 3.98 -30.72 3.18
CA ASP A 192 3.42 -32.08 3.13
C ASP A 192 3.88 -32.87 1.89
N TRP A 193 4.57 -32.20 0.96
CA TRP A 193 5.20 -32.83 -0.21
C TRP A 193 6.61 -33.33 0.07
N TYR A 194 7.05 -33.18 1.30
CA TYR A 194 8.23 -33.85 1.80
C TYR A 194 8.02 -35.36 1.72
N CYS A 195 8.98 -36.09 1.05
CA CYS A 195 8.90 -37.54 0.91
C CYS A 195 9.73 -38.21 2.01
N PRO A 196 9.08 -38.73 3.09
CA PRO A 196 9.81 -39.12 4.30
C PRO A 196 10.91 -40.18 4.05
N GLU A 197 10.64 -41.14 3.18
CA GLU A 197 11.55 -42.29 2.99
C GLU A 197 12.80 -41.96 2.19
N GLU A 198 12.68 -41.14 1.14
CA GLU A 198 13.83 -40.72 0.32
C GLU A 198 14.67 -39.68 1.05
N GLU A 199 14.00 -38.78 1.73
CA GLU A 199 14.66 -37.70 2.43
C GLU A 199 15.26 -38.15 3.75
N LYS A 200 14.66 -39.12 4.42
CA LYS A 200 15.19 -39.76 5.61
C LYS A 200 16.52 -40.49 5.34
N ARG A 201 16.64 -41.11 4.18
CA ARG A 201 17.89 -41.76 3.76
C ARG A 201 19.02 -40.75 3.63
N ALA A 202 18.75 -39.59 3.01
CA ALA A 202 19.74 -38.51 2.89
C ALA A 202 20.12 -37.91 4.26
N PHE A 203 19.22 -37.84 5.22
CA PHE A 203 19.54 -37.43 6.59
C PHE A 203 20.49 -38.41 7.30
N ASP A 204 20.22 -39.70 7.16
CA ASP A 204 21.07 -40.73 7.76
C ASP A 204 22.48 -40.73 7.12
N GLU A 205 22.60 -40.56 5.81
CA GLU A 205 23.87 -40.48 5.07
C GLU A 205 24.67 -39.22 5.44
N LEU A 206 24.03 -38.11 5.77
CA LEU A 206 24.70 -36.87 6.18
C LEU A 206 25.01 -36.82 7.68
N GLY A 207 24.60 -37.87 8.46
CA GLY A 207 24.84 -37.94 9.90
C GLY A 207 24.08 -36.87 10.71
N ILE A 208 22.97 -36.38 10.20
CA ILE A 208 22.17 -35.35 10.85
C ILE A 208 21.22 -36.01 11.87
N PRO A 209 21.11 -35.51 13.11
CA PRO A 209 20.26 -36.12 14.14
C PRO A 209 18.78 -36.22 13.74
N ARG A 210 18.14 -37.38 14.01
CA ARG A 210 16.76 -37.71 13.58
C ARG A 210 15.64 -36.78 14.10
N HIS A 211 15.86 -36.03 15.17
CA HIS A 211 14.90 -34.98 15.56
C HIS A 211 14.76 -33.86 14.51
N SER A 212 15.58 -33.90 13.48
CA SER A 212 15.51 -33.04 12.31
C SER A 212 14.35 -33.37 11.36
N GLU A 213 13.69 -34.55 11.46
CA GLU A 213 12.48 -34.83 10.64
C GLU A 213 11.34 -33.86 10.93
N HIS A 214 11.21 -33.46 12.19
CA HIS A 214 10.27 -32.39 12.57
C HIS A 214 10.77 -31.01 12.17
N LEU A 215 12.06 -30.87 11.92
CA LEU A 215 12.71 -29.58 11.72
C LEU A 215 12.22 -28.90 10.43
N ILE A 216 12.09 -29.63 9.33
CA ILE A 216 11.60 -29.06 8.07
C ILE A 216 10.12 -28.68 8.20
N LYS A 217 9.29 -29.55 8.77
CA LYS A 217 7.87 -29.25 9.06
C LYS A 217 7.71 -28.12 10.07
N GLU A 218 8.55 -28.05 11.08
CA GLU A 218 8.54 -26.98 12.08
C GLU A 218 9.11 -25.65 11.59
N ILE A 219 10.15 -25.69 10.77
CA ILE A 219 10.68 -24.51 10.07
C ILE A 219 9.59 -23.91 9.19
N ALA A 220 8.87 -24.76 8.55
CA ALA A 220 7.74 -24.46 7.73
C ALA A 220 6.56 -23.89 8.49
N GLY A 221 6.14 -24.57 9.52
CA GLY A 221 5.06 -24.11 10.40
C GLY A 221 5.42 -22.85 11.19
N ALA A 222 6.71 -22.55 11.38
CA ALA A 222 7.17 -21.30 11.97
C ALA A 222 6.98 -20.08 11.06
N SER A 223 6.81 -20.27 9.77
CA SER A 223 6.65 -19.18 8.79
C SER A 223 5.22 -18.64 8.68
N GLY A 224 4.25 -19.29 9.26
CA GLY A 224 2.84 -18.92 9.16
C GLY A 224 2.29 -18.28 10.43
N ASN A 225 2.28 -16.98 10.57
CA ASN A 225 1.86 -16.21 11.74
C ASN A 225 2.90 -16.14 12.86
N PHE A 226 3.00 -15.01 13.45
CA PHE A 226 3.69 -14.55 14.66
C PHE A 226 4.04 -15.59 15.77
N GLY A 227 3.70 -16.84 15.64
CA GLY A 227 4.30 -18.01 16.30
C GLY A 227 5.82 -18.14 16.06
N TYR A 228 6.28 -17.54 14.96
CA TYR A 228 7.64 -17.24 14.57
C TYR A 228 8.51 -16.69 15.74
N ASN A 229 8.07 -15.65 16.41
CA ASN A 229 8.83 -15.05 17.52
C ASN A 229 8.97 -15.99 18.74
N ARG A 230 8.11 -16.94 18.92
CA ARG A 230 8.17 -17.85 20.06
C ARG A 230 9.18 -18.97 19.84
N ARG A 231 9.24 -19.53 18.61
CA ARG A 231 10.16 -20.62 18.26
C ARG A 231 11.58 -20.12 17.93
N TRP A 232 11.70 -18.90 17.41
CA TRP A 232 13.00 -18.24 17.28
C TRP A 232 13.74 -18.09 18.61
N LYS A 233 13.03 -17.93 19.71
CA LYS A 233 13.61 -17.80 21.05
C LYS A 233 14.08 -19.12 21.64
N GLU A 234 13.69 -20.24 21.09
CA GLU A 234 13.97 -21.57 21.64
C GLU A 234 15.32 -22.18 21.22
N GLY A 235 16.16 -21.42 20.55
CA GLY A 235 17.58 -21.78 20.31
C GLY A 235 17.85 -22.75 19.16
N TRP A 236 16.96 -23.68 18.85
CA TRP A 236 17.17 -24.71 17.83
C TRP A 236 17.13 -24.16 16.39
N TRP A 237 16.29 -23.16 16.11
CA TRP A 237 16.29 -22.48 14.83
C TRP A 237 17.61 -21.77 14.55
N LYS A 238 18.22 -21.18 15.57
CA LYS A 238 19.52 -20.53 15.47
C LYS A 238 20.61 -21.54 15.13
N ALA A 239 20.57 -22.72 15.77
CA ALA A 239 21.46 -23.84 15.45
C ALA A 239 21.25 -24.30 14.00
N PHE A 240 20.01 -24.52 13.57
CA PHE A 240 19.69 -24.87 12.19
C PHE A 240 20.15 -23.82 11.17
N GLN A 241 20.00 -22.53 11.44
CA GLN A 241 20.49 -21.47 10.56
C GLN A 241 22.02 -21.43 10.47
N THR A 242 22.73 -21.83 11.52
CA THR A 242 24.19 -21.79 11.57
C THR A 242 24.85 -23.12 11.15
N ASP A 243 24.24 -24.25 11.49
CA ASP A 243 24.86 -25.55 11.44
C ASP A 243 24.51 -26.37 10.19
N VAL A 244 23.41 -26.04 9.50
CA VAL A 244 22.99 -26.71 8.26
C VAL A 244 23.07 -25.76 7.08
N THR A 245 23.88 -26.10 6.09
CA THR A 245 24.02 -25.29 4.87
C THR A 245 22.86 -25.51 3.91
N GLU A 246 22.63 -24.56 2.99
CA GLU A 246 21.64 -24.72 1.92
C GLU A 246 21.93 -25.94 1.04
N ALA A 247 23.20 -26.27 0.82
CA ALA A 247 23.63 -27.48 0.08
C ALA A 247 23.19 -28.76 0.81
N GLN A 248 23.39 -28.82 2.13
CA GLN A 248 22.92 -29.93 2.94
C GLN A 248 21.39 -30.03 2.91
N LEU A 249 20.66 -28.90 3.01
CA LEU A 249 19.20 -28.90 2.88
C LEU A 249 18.73 -29.42 1.52
N ALA A 250 19.37 -29.00 0.44
CA ALA A 250 19.03 -29.49 -0.90
C ALA A 250 19.29 -31.00 -1.04
N ALA A 251 20.35 -31.51 -0.43
CA ALA A 251 20.67 -32.94 -0.42
C ALA A 251 19.67 -33.73 0.47
N MET A 252 19.23 -33.16 1.59
CA MET A 252 18.30 -33.79 2.52
C MET A 252 16.86 -33.88 2.02
N ALA A 253 16.45 -32.93 1.16
CA ALA A 253 15.08 -32.81 0.67
C ALA A 253 15.03 -32.66 -0.87
N PRO A 254 15.60 -33.62 -1.64
CA PRO A 254 15.74 -33.48 -3.08
C PRO A 254 14.39 -33.42 -3.82
N VAL A 255 13.39 -34.14 -3.38
CA VAL A 255 12.04 -34.13 -3.97
C VAL A 255 11.33 -32.81 -3.69
N PHE A 256 11.38 -32.37 -2.45
CA PHE A 256 10.79 -31.11 -2.00
C PHE A 256 11.43 -29.90 -2.70
N THR A 257 12.76 -29.85 -2.75
CA THR A 257 13.48 -28.75 -3.37
C THR A 257 13.22 -28.65 -4.87
N LYS A 258 13.03 -29.78 -5.56
CA LYS A 258 12.64 -29.81 -6.96
C LYS A 258 11.22 -29.30 -7.20
N ARG A 259 10.27 -29.59 -6.30
CA ARG A 259 8.85 -29.24 -6.44
C ARG A 259 8.53 -27.83 -5.97
N MET A 260 9.29 -27.31 -5.03
CA MET A 260 9.00 -26.00 -4.43
C MET A 260 8.87 -24.86 -5.47
N PRO A 261 9.77 -24.66 -6.44
CA PRO A 261 9.62 -23.65 -7.49
C PRO A 261 8.35 -23.81 -8.33
N GLU A 262 7.93 -25.06 -8.59
CA GLU A 262 6.72 -25.36 -9.37
C GLU A 262 5.44 -24.93 -8.63
N ILE A 263 5.41 -25.14 -7.30
CA ILE A 263 4.30 -24.73 -6.45
C ILE A 263 4.19 -23.20 -6.42
N PHE A 264 5.31 -22.50 -6.30
CA PHE A 264 5.33 -21.04 -6.28
C PHE A 264 4.88 -20.45 -7.62
N ARG A 265 5.33 -21.03 -8.75
CA ARG A 265 4.86 -20.67 -10.09
C ARG A 265 3.37 -20.94 -10.25
N LYS A 266 2.88 -22.10 -9.79
CA LYS A 266 1.46 -22.42 -9.81
C LYS A 266 0.64 -21.38 -9.04
N ARG A 267 1.09 -20.95 -7.86
CA ARG A 267 0.46 -19.89 -7.08
C ARG A 267 0.30 -18.61 -7.89
N VAL A 268 1.35 -18.17 -8.57
CA VAL A 268 1.33 -16.96 -9.41
C VAL A 268 0.33 -17.12 -10.55
N ASN A 269 0.35 -18.26 -11.25
CA ASN A 269 -0.55 -18.54 -12.37
C ASN A 269 -2.01 -18.62 -11.94
N ASP A 270 -2.32 -19.27 -10.83
CA ASP A 270 -3.70 -19.39 -10.32
C ASP A 270 -4.31 -18.02 -10.00
N VAL A 271 -3.53 -17.12 -9.38
CA VAL A 271 -4.00 -15.78 -9.06
C VAL A 271 -4.10 -14.92 -10.32
N ALA A 272 -3.12 -15.02 -11.22
CA ALA A 272 -3.15 -14.29 -12.49
C ALA A 272 -4.35 -14.72 -13.36
N GLY A 273 -4.64 -16.02 -13.43
CA GLY A 273 -5.79 -16.55 -14.16
C GLY A 273 -7.14 -16.09 -13.59
N ALA A 274 -7.24 -15.97 -12.26
CA ALA A 274 -8.49 -15.59 -11.60
C ALA A 274 -8.71 -14.05 -11.57
N PHE A 275 -7.66 -13.26 -11.39
CA PHE A 275 -7.78 -11.83 -11.06
C PHE A 275 -6.88 -10.90 -11.86
N GLY A 276 -6.00 -11.42 -12.74
CA GLY A 276 -5.04 -10.61 -13.48
C GLY A 276 -5.68 -9.52 -14.35
N GLU A 277 -6.88 -9.75 -14.88
CA GLU A 277 -7.60 -8.79 -15.74
C GLU A 277 -8.32 -7.69 -14.96
N VAL A 278 -8.59 -7.90 -13.66
CA VAL A 278 -9.48 -7.04 -12.87
C VAL A 278 -8.79 -6.27 -11.76
N VAL A 279 -7.55 -6.61 -11.43
CA VAL A 279 -6.74 -5.93 -10.41
C VAL A 279 -5.66 -5.10 -11.09
N ASP A 280 -5.56 -3.81 -10.73
CA ASP A 280 -4.73 -2.82 -11.43
C ASP A 280 -3.23 -2.97 -11.16
N SER A 281 -2.86 -3.43 -9.96
CA SER A 281 -1.47 -3.58 -9.55
C SER A 281 -1.31 -4.66 -8.48
N TRP A 282 -0.09 -5.24 -8.39
CA TRP A 282 0.20 -6.38 -7.54
C TRP A 282 1.54 -6.23 -6.83
N ASP A 283 1.57 -6.46 -5.53
CA ASP A 283 2.81 -6.79 -4.84
C ASP A 283 3.17 -8.25 -5.18
N VAL A 284 4.15 -8.42 -6.06
CA VAL A 284 4.60 -9.75 -6.47
C VAL A 284 5.45 -10.39 -5.38
N VAL A 285 6.37 -9.61 -4.83
CA VAL A 285 7.27 -10.03 -3.75
C VAL A 285 7.27 -8.99 -2.63
N ASN A 286 7.20 -9.49 -1.39
CA ASN A 286 7.21 -8.66 -0.19
C ASN A 286 8.41 -8.97 0.72
N GLU A 287 9.07 -7.92 1.26
CA GLU A 287 10.07 -8.00 2.33
C GLU A 287 11.24 -8.95 2.03
N SER A 288 11.78 -8.84 0.83
CA SER A 288 12.81 -9.75 0.35
C SER A 288 14.22 -9.16 0.31
N SER A 289 14.40 -7.86 0.60
CA SER A 289 15.70 -7.19 0.43
C SER A 289 16.82 -7.77 1.31
N GLN A 290 16.48 -8.14 2.54
CA GLN A 290 17.45 -8.76 3.45
C GLN A 290 17.85 -10.16 2.99
N ASP A 291 16.92 -10.95 2.49
CA ASP A 291 17.17 -12.27 1.93
C ASP A 291 17.99 -12.17 0.65
N TRP A 292 17.64 -11.23 -0.23
CA TRP A 292 18.35 -10.97 -1.47
C TRP A 292 19.84 -10.63 -1.23
N VAL A 293 20.15 -9.76 -0.27
CA VAL A 293 21.54 -9.40 0.06
C VAL A 293 22.35 -10.64 0.47
N LYS A 294 21.78 -11.51 1.31
CA LYS A 294 22.42 -12.74 1.75
C LYS A 294 22.61 -13.72 0.60
N TYR A 295 21.56 -13.94 -0.19
CA TYR A 295 21.55 -14.84 -1.33
C TYR A 295 22.57 -14.42 -2.39
N ARG A 296 22.56 -13.15 -2.80
CA ARG A 296 23.45 -12.60 -3.82
C ARG A 296 24.91 -12.60 -3.42
N LYS A 297 25.19 -12.39 -2.14
CA LYS A 297 26.57 -12.51 -1.61
C LYS A 297 27.09 -13.93 -1.67
N SER A 298 26.23 -14.93 -1.45
CA SER A 298 26.63 -16.33 -1.49
C SER A 298 26.69 -16.89 -2.92
N ARG A 299 25.84 -16.39 -3.85
CA ARG A 299 25.68 -16.82 -5.26
C ARG A 299 25.76 -18.33 -5.46
N THR A 300 25.12 -19.07 -4.56
CA THR A 300 25.27 -20.51 -4.49
C THR A 300 24.57 -21.25 -5.62
N GLY A 301 23.61 -20.62 -6.33
CA GLY A 301 22.78 -21.28 -7.34
C GLY A 301 21.94 -22.44 -6.78
N LEU A 302 21.79 -22.50 -5.46
CA LEU A 302 21.08 -23.58 -4.79
C LEU A 302 19.56 -23.47 -5.01
N PRO A 303 18.88 -24.62 -5.11
CA PRO A 303 17.43 -24.65 -5.38
C PRO A 303 16.58 -24.20 -4.18
N VAL A 304 17.19 -24.04 -3.00
CA VAL A 304 16.52 -23.57 -1.78
C VAL A 304 17.31 -22.50 -1.08
N TRP A 305 16.61 -21.68 -0.33
CA TRP A 305 17.15 -20.58 0.45
C TRP A 305 16.56 -20.55 1.87
N LYS A 306 17.43 -20.38 2.86
CA LYS A 306 17.01 -20.15 4.26
C LYS A 306 16.69 -18.67 4.45
N SER A 307 15.44 -18.28 4.18
CA SER A 307 14.98 -16.92 4.36
C SER A 307 14.75 -16.58 5.83
N ASN A 308 14.54 -15.29 6.12
CA ASN A 308 14.11 -14.85 7.44
C ASN A 308 12.75 -15.47 7.86
N TYR A 309 11.98 -15.94 6.89
CA TYR A 309 10.62 -16.48 7.06
C TYR A 309 10.53 -18.00 6.76
N GLY A 310 11.66 -18.73 6.86
CA GLY A 310 11.73 -20.16 6.60
C GLY A 310 12.28 -20.50 5.21
N LEU A 311 12.08 -21.75 4.78
CA LEU A 311 12.58 -22.20 3.47
C LEU A 311 11.77 -21.59 2.33
N MET A 312 12.50 -21.09 1.35
CA MET A 312 11.99 -20.54 0.09
C MET A 312 12.73 -21.19 -1.08
N PRO A 313 12.19 -21.16 -2.30
CA PRO A 313 12.98 -21.48 -3.49
C PRO A 313 14.21 -20.58 -3.58
N GLY A 314 15.30 -21.10 -4.11
CA GLY A 314 16.48 -20.29 -4.41
C GLY A 314 16.13 -19.18 -5.40
N ASP A 315 16.64 -17.98 -5.17
CA ASP A 315 16.37 -16.77 -5.96
C ASP A 315 14.85 -16.48 -6.19
N TYR A 316 14.03 -16.80 -5.18
CA TYR A 316 12.57 -16.66 -5.27
C TYR A 316 12.10 -15.26 -5.67
N PRO A 317 12.77 -14.14 -5.33
CA PRO A 317 12.32 -12.82 -5.76
C PRO A 317 12.39 -12.64 -7.28
N LEU A 318 13.46 -13.08 -7.91
CA LEU A 318 13.61 -13.02 -9.38
C LEU A 318 12.61 -13.96 -10.05
N GLN A 319 12.54 -15.22 -9.59
CA GLN A 319 11.64 -16.21 -10.20
C GLN A 319 10.18 -15.79 -10.10
N ALA A 320 9.72 -15.28 -8.96
CA ALA A 320 8.36 -14.81 -8.79
C ALA A 320 8.01 -13.64 -9.74
N LEU A 321 8.92 -12.69 -9.92
CA LEU A 321 8.72 -11.55 -10.82
C LEU A 321 8.73 -11.99 -12.31
N LEU A 322 9.56 -12.96 -12.69
CA LEU A 322 9.56 -13.52 -14.04
C LEU A 322 8.28 -14.33 -14.31
N ASP A 323 7.85 -15.16 -13.36
CA ASP A 323 6.60 -15.90 -13.46
C ASP A 323 5.38 -14.95 -13.54
N ALA A 324 5.37 -13.88 -12.74
CA ALA A 324 4.32 -12.86 -12.80
C ALA A 324 4.34 -12.10 -14.14
N LYS A 325 5.52 -11.73 -14.65
CA LYS A 325 5.65 -11.10 -15.98
C LYS A 325 5.07 -11.96 -17.09
N ALA A 326 5.22 -13.29 -16.99
CA ALA A 326 4.70 -14.23 -17.97
C ALA A 326 3.20 -14.47 -17.83
N ALA A 327 2.66 -14.47 -16.60
CA ALA A 327 1.29 -14.88 -16.30
C ALA A 327 0.29 -13.72 -16.32
N PHE A 328 0.68 -12.51 -15.91
CA PHE A 328 -0.22 -11.37 -15.82
C PHE A 328 -0.35 -10.61 -17.15
N PRO A 329 -1.51 -9.99 -17.43
CA PRO A 329 -1.68 -9.12 -18.60
C PRO A 329 -0.64 -7.99 -18.61
N ALA A 330 -0.23 -7.56 -19.80
CA ALA A 330 0.77 -6.48 -19.96
C ALA A 330 0.37 -5.17 -19.25
N LYS A 331 -0.94 -4.90 -19.15
CA LYS A 331 -1.50 -3.72 -18.46
C LYS A 331 -1.40 -3.77 -16.94
N ALA A 332 -1.27 -4.96 -16.33
CA ALA A 332 -1.13 -5.10 -14.88
C ALA A 332 0.22 -4.55 -14.42
N ASN A 333 0.19 -3.67 -13.43
CA ASN A 333 1.41 -3.13 -12.83
C ASN A 333 1.94 -4.12 -11.78
N LEU A 334 3.20 -4.51 -11.90
CA LEU A 334 3.87 -5.40 -10.96
C LEU A 334 4.78 -4.60 -10.03
N ALA A 335 4.66 -4.85 -8.75
CA ALA A 335 5.41 -4.16 -7.70
C ALA A 335 6.29 -5.13 -6.90
N ILE A 336 7.37 -4.59 -6.36
CA ILE A 336 8.14 -5.16 -5.26
C ILE A 336 7.98 -4.24 -4.06
N ASN A 337 7.73 -4.81 -2.86
CA ASN A 337 7.39 -4.07 -1.65
C ASN A 337 8.32 -4.43 -0.50
N ASP A 338 8.82 -3.44 0.25
CA ASP A 338 9.73 -3.70 1.38
C ASP A 338 9.65 -2.58 2.44
N TYR A 339 9.94 -2.95 3.70
CA TYR A 339 10.12 -2.01 4.80
C TYR A 339 11.56 -1.52 4.94
N ASN A 340 12.51 -2.26 4.40
CA ASN A 340 13.94 -1.95 4.49
C ASN A 340 14.34 -0.94 3.41
N ILE A 341 13.84 0.28 3.52
CA ILE A 341 14.06 1.37 2.55
C ILE A 341 15.49 1.89 2.67
N CYS A 342 16.42 1.20 2.03
CA CYS A 342 17.85 1.45 2.08
C CYS A 342 18.55 1.15 0.75
N ASN A 343 19.88 1.33 0.71
CA ASN A 343 20.68 1.06 -0.50
C ASN A 343 20.62 -0.41 -0.95
N ASP A 344 20.43 -1.36 -0.03
CA ASP A 344 20.31 -2.78 -0.39
C ASP A 344 19.00 -3.04 -1.16
N PHE A 345 17.89 -2.42 -0.76
CA PHE A 345 16.63 -2.51 -1.51
C PHE A 345 16.73 -1.82 -2.88
N LEU A 346 17.35 -0.64 -2.94
CA LEU A 346 17.65 0.01 -4.22
C LEU A 346 18.49 -0.89 -5.14
N ALA A 347 19.52 -1.55 -4.59
CA ALA A 347 20.36 -2.45 -5.34
C ALA A 347 19.60 -3.70 -5.80
N GLN A 348 18.74 -4.26 -4.96
CA GLN A 348 17.88 -5.39 -5.32
C GLN A 348 16.97 -5.04 -6.51
N VAL A 349 16.26 -3.91 -6.45
CA VAL A 349 15.37 -3.50 -7.54
C VAL A 349 16.11 -3.38 -8.86
N ARG A 350 17.30 -2.77 -8.85
CA ARG A 350 18.13 -2.60 -10.05
C ARG A 350 18.67 -3.93 -10.60
N ASP A 351 19.06 -4.81 -9.73
CA ASP A 351 19.60 -6.10 -10.09
C ASP A 351 18.51 -6.99 -10.72
N LEU A 352 17.33 -7.07 -10.09
CA LEU A 352 16.20 -7.82 -10.61
C LEU A 352 15.70 -7.25 -11.95
N ASP A 353 15.63 -5.92 -12.09
CA ASP A 353 15.28 -5.25 -13.36
C ASP A 353 16.31 -5.57 -14.46
N GLY A 354 17.60 -5.55 -14.11
CA GLY A 354 18.70 -5.92 -15.02
C GLY A 354 18.65 -7.38 -15.48
N GLU A 355 18.04 -8.28 -14.70
CA GLU A 355 17.81 -9.69 -15.06
C GLU A 355 16.46 -9.93 -15.76
N GLY A 356 15.78 -8.87 -16.14
CA GLY A 356 14.58 -8.93 -16.98
C GLY A 356 13.27 -9.06 -16.20
N ALA A 357 13.26 -8.90 -14.88
CA ALA A 357 12.04 -8.78 -14.10
C ALA A 357 11.20 -7.58 -14.56
N LYS A 358 9.88 -7.69 -14.51
CA LYS A 358 8.98 -6.55 -14.70
C LYS A 358 8.71 -5.93 -13.34
N ILE A 359 9.22 -4.73 -13.10
CA ILE A 359 8.97 -3.93 -11.90
C ILE A 359 8.45 -2.57 -12.33
N ASP A 360 7.14 -2.35 -12.23
CA ASP A 360 6.49 -1.11 -12.62
C ASP A 360 6.39 -0.13 -11.44
N ILE A 361 6.33 -0.63 -10.21
CA ILE A 361 6.15 0.13 -8.97
C ILE A 361 7.10 -0.38 -7.90
N VAL A 362 7.68 0.54 -7.13
CA VAL A 362 8.43 0.21 -5.91
C VAL A 362 7.61 0.61 -4.70
N GLY A 363 7.20 -0.38 -3.91
CA GLY A 363 6.48 -0.22 -2.66
C GLY A 363 7.46 0.05 -1.50
N CYS A 364 7.15 1.07 -0.73
CA CYS A 364 7.92 1.52 0.42
C CYS A 364 7.01 1.52 1.65
N GLN A 365 7.19 0.55 2.55
CA GLN A 365 6.46 0.52 3.82
C GLN A 365 7.05 1.57 4.76
N MET A 366 6.21 2.48 5.22
CA MET A 366 6.63 3.59 6.09
C MET A 366 5.81 3.63 7.38
N HIS A 367 5.80 2.51 8.10
CA HIS A 367 5.11 2.39 9.38
C HIS A 367 5.81 3.14 10.51
N ILE A 368 5.02 3.74 11.39
CA ILE A 368 5.42 4.25 12.71
C ILE A 368 4.57 3.50 13.74
N PHE A 369 4.90 2.22 13.96
CA PHE A 369 4.15 1.36 14.88
C PHE A 369 4.32 1.74 16.34
N ASN A 370 5.51 2.22 16.73
CA ASN A 370 5.79 2.49 18.11
C ASN A 370 5.15 3.82 18.56
N THR A 371 4.20 3.75 19.50
CA THR A 371 3.54 4.92 20.08
C THR A 371 4.52 5.88 20.74
N ASN A 372 5.63 5.38 21.32
CA ASN A 372 6.69 6.21 21.86
C ASN A 372 7.43 6.98 20.77
N ASP A 373 7.60 6.40 19.56
CA ASP A 373 8.20 7.12 18.44
C ASP A 373 7.28 8.25 17.96
N CYS A 374 5.97 8.05 17.93
CA CYS A 374 5.01 9.14 17.67
C CYS A 374 5.11 10.25 18.73
N MET A 375 5.27 9.90 20.02
CA MET A 375 5.48 10.88 21.09
C MET A 375 6.83 11.59 20.95
N ARG A 376 7.90 10.87 20.61
CA ARG A 376 9.22 11.47 20.33
C ARG A 376 9.15 12.48 19.18
N LEU A 377 8.44 12.13 18.08
CA LEU A 377 8.18 13.07 16.99
C LEU A 377 7.43 14.30 17.46
N ALA A 378 6.36 14.14 18.24
CA ALA A 378 5.58 15.25 18.80
C ALA A 378 6.44 16.18 19.67
N ASN A 379 7.46 15.64 20.32
CA ASN A 379 8.44 16.38 21.12
C ASN A 379 9.63 16.93 20.28
N GLY A 380 9.58 16.80 18.96
CA GLY A 380 10.59 17.35 18.04
C GLY A 380 11.88 16.52 17.97
N ALA A 381 11.82 15.21 18.17
CA ALA A 381 12.95 14.33 17.90
C ALA A 381 13.16 14.21 16.37
N THR A 382 14.43 14.26 15.95
CA THR A 382 14.82 14.18 14.52
C THR A 382 15.36 12.81 14.12
N ASN A 383 15.64 11.95 15.10
CA ASN A 383 16.23 10.63 14.92
C ASN A 383 15.20 9.50 15.12
N VAL A 384 14.02 9.67 14.55
CA VAL A 384 12.96 8.65 14.56
C VAL A 384 12.85 8.07 13.17
N ASN A 385 13.49 6.93 12.95
CA ASN A 385 13.49 6.22 11.67
C ASN A 385 13.66 7.19 10.46
N TRP A 386 12.95 6.92 9.36
CA TRP A 386 12.93 7.72 8.13
C TRP A 386 11.92 8.86 8.12
N VAL A 387 11.22 9.11 9.21
CA VAL A 387 10.13 10.12 9.32
C VAL A 387 10.46 11.25 10.29
N GLY A 388 11.69 11.31 10.81
CA GLY A 388 12.09 12.28 11.85
C GLY A 388 11.97 13.74 11.42
N THR A 389 12.21 14.05 10.14
CA THR A 389 12.10 15.41 9.59
C THR A 389 11.59 15.35 8.15
N PRO A 390 11.06 16.46 7.60
CA PRO A 390 10.73 16.56 6.17
C PRO A 390 11.90 16.18 5.26
N LYS A 391 13.13 16.54 5.66
CA LYS A 391 14.35 16.19 4.93
C LYS A 391 14.61 14.69 4.95
N THR A 392 14.49 14.01 6.08
CA THR A 392 14.71 12.56 6.15
C THR A 392 13.67 11.79 5.34
N ILE A 393 12.42 12.27 5.28
CA ILE A 393 11.38 11.73 4.41
C ILE A 393 11.78 11.88 2.94
N SER A 394 12.17 13.09 2.52
CA SER A 394 12.59 13.36 1.14
C SER A 394 13.82 12.53 0.76
N ASP A 395 14.86 12.51 1.59
CA ASP A 395 16.11 11.78 1.33
C ASP A 395 15.85 10.27 1.07
N ARG A 396 14.90 9.67 1.79
CA ARG A 396 14.52 8.26 1.60
C ARG A 396 13.78 8.03 0.29
N LEU A 397 12.84 8.89 -0.05
CA LEU A 397 12.12 8.83 -1.31
C LEU A 397 13.06 9.13 -2.49
N ASP A 398 13.93 10.14 -2.36
CA ASP A 398 14.94 10.48 -3.38
C ASP A 398 15.92 9.32 -3.64
N MET A 399 16.29 8.59 -2.59
CA MET A 399 17.12 7.40 -2.72
C MET A 399 16.39 6.33 -3.54
N MET A 400 15.14 6.01 -3.22
CA MET A 400 14.38 5.00 -3.96
C MET A 400 13.97 5.48 -5.35
N ALA A 401 13.79 6.78 -5.56
CA ALA A 401 13.53 7.38 -6.88
C ALA A 401 14.64 7.11 -7.90
N LYS A 402 15.86 6.78 -7.43
CA LYS A 402 16.99 6.35 -8.29
C LYS A 402 16.76 5.01 -8.99
N THR A 403 15.70 4.25 -8.63
CA THR A 403 15.24 3.10 -9.40
C THR A 403 14.63 3.51 -10.74
N GLY A 404 14.27 4.80 -10.92
CA GLY A 404 13.55 5.30 -12.09
C GLY A 404 12.04 5.01 -12.07
N ARG A 405 11.56 4.21 -11.12
CA ARG A 405 10.17 3.75 -11.02
C ARG A 405 9.32 4.69 -10.16
N PRO A 406 7.99 4.71 -10.38
CA PRO A 406 7.05 5.32 -9.43
C PRO A 406 7.15 4.65 -8.06
N LEU A 407 7.03 5.45 -7.00
CA LEU A 407 7.08 5.00 -5.62
C LEU A 407 5.66 4.96 -5.03
N HIS A 408 5.29 3.85 -4.44
CA HIS A 408 4.09 3.71 -3.63
C HIS A 408 4.49 3.68 -2.15
N VAL A 409 4.07 4.65 -1.35
CA VAL A 409 4.14 4.54 0.11
C VAL A 409 3.05 3.55 0.51
N SER A 410 3.40 2.28 0.40
CA SER A 410 2.49 1.15 0.24
C SER A 410 1.81 0.72 1.52
N GLU A 411 2.45 0.96 2.66
CA GLU A 411 1.96 0.58 3.98
C GLU A 411 2.33 1.66 5.00
N VAL A 412 1.29 2.33 5.50
CA VAL A 412 1.46 3.40 6.47
C VAL A 412 0.68 3.10 7.74
N THR A 413 1.36 3.17 8.88
CA THR A 413 0.76 3.25 10.20
C THR A 413 1.34 4.45 10.91
N ILE A 414 0.50 5.37 11.36
CA ILE A 414 0.88 6.45 12.27
C ILE A 414 0.01 6.27 13.51
N ALA A 415 0.60 5.70 14.57
CA ALA A 415 -0.14 5.41 15.79
C ALA A 415 -0.46 6.70 16.57
N ALA A 416 -1.62 6.74 17.22
CA ALA A 416 -1.83 7.70 18.31
C ALA A 416 -0.90 7.36 19.47
N THR A 417 -0.55 8.35 20.28
CA THR A 417 0.32 8.13 21.45
C THR A 417 -0.39 7.48 22.63
N GLY A 418 -1.72 7.42 22.55
CA GLY A 418 -2.64 6.80 23.50
C GLY A 418 -4.09 7.00 23.05
N ALA A 419 -5.04 6.80 23.96
CA ALA A 419 -6.48 6.85 23.67
C ALA A 419 -7.14 8.21 23.98
N SER A 420 -6.44 9.16 24.57
CA SER A 420 -7.01 10.47 24.93
C SER A 420 -7.26 11.36 23.71
N GLY A 421 -8.05 12.40 23.86
CA GLY A 421 -8.26 13.40 22.81
C GLY A 421 -6.94 14.07 22.37
N ARG A 422 -6.04 14.36 23.32
CA ARG A 422 -4.70 14.89 23.05
C ARG A 422 -3.88 13.92 22.18
N ASP A 423 -3.87 12.64 22.51
CA ASP A 423 -3.12 11.62 21.78
C ASP A 423 -3.62 11.46 20.34
N ARG A 424 -4.94 11.47 20.14
CA ARG A 424 -5.57 11.44 18.81
C ARG A 424 -5.27 12.71 18.00
N MET A 425 -5.14 13.86 18.67
CA MET A 425 -4.77 15.13 18.02
C MET A 425 -3.30 15.11 17.58
N ILE A 426 -2.39 14.53 18.37
CA ILE A 426 -0.98 14.29 17.98
C ILE A 426 -0.96 13.42 16.71
N GLN A 427 -1.71 12.31 16.68
CA GLN A 427 -1.82 11.47 15.49
C GLN A 427 -2.27 12.28 14.26
N ALA A 428 -3.29 13.14 14.41
CA ALA A 428 -3.82 13.94 13.32
C ALA A 428 -2.80 14.93 12.74
N ILE A 429 -2.04 15.61 13.61
CA ILE A 429 -1.00 16.57 13.18
C ILE A 429 0.15 15.84 12.48
N LEU A 430 0.65 14.73 13.04
CA LEU A 430 1.67 13.90 12.41
C LEU A 430 1.18 13.40 11.04
N THR A 431 -0.03 12.85 10.97
CA THR A 431 -0.66 12.35 9.75
C THR A 431 -0.71 13.45 8.68
N ARG A 432 -1.24 14.61 9.02
CA ARG A 432 -1.35 15.73 8.07
C ARG A 432 0.01 16.14 7.50
N ASN A 433 0.99 16.37 8.35
CA ASN A 433 2.29 16.89 7.93
C ASN A 433 3.08 15.86 7.11
N ILE A 434 3.09 14.59 7.55
CA ILE A 434 3.81 13.52 6.89
C ILE A 434 3.15 13.21 5.52
N TYR A 435 1.79 13.16 5.45
CA TYR A 435 1.08 12.97 4.16
C TYR A 435 1.39 14.09 3.17
N ARG A 436 1.47 15.36 3.64
CA ARG A 436 1.85 16.49 2.79
C ARG A 436 3.25 16.32 2.21
N ALA A 437 4.22 15.88 3.03
CA ALA A 437 5.59 15.61 2.60
C ALA A 437 5.66 14.47 1.57
N TRP A 438 4.94 13.36 1.79
CA TRP A 438 4.87 12.27 0.81
C TRP A 438 4.16 12.69 -0.48
N PHE A 439 3.05 13.43 -0.35
CA PHE A 439 2.29 13.90 -1.50
C PHE A 439 3.07 14.93 -2.33
N SER A 440 3.93 15.72 -1.74
CA SER A 440 4.75 16.71 -2.45
C SER A 440 5.86 16.09 -3.32
N HIS A 441 6.32 14.86 -3.00
CA HIS A 441 7.46 14.24 -3.67
C HIS A 441 7.11 13.77 -5.11
N PRO A 442 7.87 14.16 -6.15
CA PRO A 442 7.49 14.00 -7.56
C PRO A 442 7.30 12.55 -8.01
N LYS A 443 8.03 11.60 -7.42
CA LYS A 443 7.97 10.18 -7.77
C LYS A 443 6.94 9.38 -6.97
N THR A 444 6.41 9.91 -5.88
CA THR A 444 5.34 9.24 -5.12
C THR A 444 4.05 9.24 -5.93
N MET A 445 3.49 8.06 -6.16
CA MET A 445 2.26 7.86 -6.92
C MET A 445 1.04 7.57 -6.05
N GLY A 446 1.26 7.17 -4.81
CA GLY A 446 0.20 6.79 -3.88
C GLY A 446 0.68 6.62 -2.46
N ILE A 447 -0.27 6.65 -1.52
CA ILE A 447 -0.08 6.40 -0.09
C ILE A 447 -1.20 5.50 0.37
N THR A 448 -0.89 4.38 1.06
CA THR A 448 -1.87 3.43 1.57
C THR A 448 -1.80 3.32 3.08
N TRP A 449 -2.89 3.68 3.76
CA TRP A 449 -3.03 3.47 5.20
C TRP A 449 -3.27 2.00 5.53
N TRP A 450 -2.53 1.46 6.53
CA TRP A 450 -2.52 0.01 6.76
C TRP A 450 -3.63 -0.46 7.71
N ASN A 451 -3.79 0.14 8.87
CA ASN A 451 -4.82 -0.22 9.83
C ASN A 451 -5.84 0.90 10.00
N THR A 452 -7.00 0.77 9.36
CA THR A 452 -8.02 1.84 9.36
C THR A 452 -8.85 1.87 10.63
N VAL A 453 -8.96 0.77 11.38
CA VAL A 453 -9.80 0.67 12.59
C VAL A 453 -8.92 0.38 13.81
N ASP A 454 -9.12 1.11 14.91
CA ASP A 454 -8.45 0.86 16.17
C ASP A 454 -8.71 -0.57 16.65
N GLY A 455 -7.66 -1.26 17.11
CA GLY A 455 -7.75 -2.67 17.49
C GLY A 455 -7.95 -3.65 16.34
N GLY A 456 -8.03 -3.18 15.10
CA GLY A 456 -8.18 -4.01 13.89
C GLY A 456 -6.86 -4.52 13.31
N GLY A 457 -5.73 -4.27 13.95
CA GLY A 457 -4.41 -4.73 13.53
C GLY A 457 -4.14 -6.19 13.87
N VAL A 458 -3.03 -6.73 13.35
CA VAL A 458 -2.52 -8.05 13.76
C VAL A 458 -1.74 -7.94 15.07
N TYR A 459 -1.44 -9.08 15.69
CA TYR A 459 -0.64 -9.13 16.91
C TYR A 459 0.68 -8.37 16.72
N GLY A 460 0.99 -7.47 17.67
CA GLY A 460 2.18 -6.62 17.62
C GLY A 460 1.97 -5.25 17.01
N GLU A 461 0.85 -5.00 16.33
CA GLU A 461 0.47 -3.67 15.87
C GLU A 461 -0.22 -2.86 16.98
N PRO A 462 -0.03 -1.52 17.04
CA PRO A 462 -0.65 -0.70 18.07
C PRO A 462 -2.18 -0.71 17.98
N LEU A 463 -2.85 -0.83 19.12
CA LEU A 463 -4.31 -0.84 19.20
C LEU A 463 -4.97 0.50 18.81
N VAL A 464 -4.16 1.56 18.72
CA VAL A 464 -4.60 2.95 18.48
C VAL A 464 -4.10 3.49 17.13
N SER A 465 -3.87 2.61 16.17
CA SER A 465 -3.31 2.96 14.85
C SER A 465 -4.38 3.33 13.80
N GLY A 466 -5.65 3.15 14.10
CA GLY A 466 -6.75 3.38 13.16
C GLY A 466 -6.98 4.86 12.83
N LEU A 467 -7.69 5.07 11.73
CA LEU A 467 -8.35 6.33 11.37
C LEU A 467 -9.77 6.41 11.98
N PHE A 468 -10.31 5.24 12.29
CA PHE A 468 -11.54 5.08 13.05
C PHE A 468 -11.25 4.52 14.43
N THR A 469 -12.08 4.87 15.40
CA THR A 469 -12.15 4.16 16.67
C THR A 469 -12.70 2.75 16.46
N ARG A 470 -12.65 1.90 17.49
CA ARG A 470 -13.17 0.52 17.39
C ARG A 470 -14.67 0.47 17.08
N ASP A 471 -15.44 1.47 17.51
CA ASP A 471 -16.87 1.67 17.22
C ASP A 471 -17.13 2.53 15.98
N LEU A 472 -16.14 2.62 15.09
CA LEU A 472 -16.20 3.28 13.78
C LEU A 472 -16.50 4.80 13.81
N GLN A 473 -16.19 5.48 14.91
CA GLN A 473 -16.18 6.94 14.91
C GLN A 473 -14.93 7.45 14.19
N LYS A 474 -15.07 8.45 13.32
CA LYS A 474 -13.95 9.10 12.63
C LYS A 474 -13.04 9.81 13.64
N LYS A 475 -11.77 9.44 13.67
CA LYS A 475 -10.75 10.10 14.50
C LYS A 475 -10.31 11.44 13.86
N PRO A 476 -9.70 12.37 14.63
CA PRO A 476 -9.12 13.59 14.06
C PRO A 476 -8.16 13.35 12.90
N ALA A 477 -7.43 12.23 12.87
CA ALA A 477 -6.57 11.85 11.75
C ALA A 477 -7.36 11.57 10.45
N TYR A 478 -8.53 10.91 10.53
CA TYR A 478 -9.44 10.75 9.38
C TYR A 478 -9.88 12.10 8.84
N LEU A 479 -10.35 12.99 9.74
CA LEU A 479 -10.82 14.33 9.38
C LEU A 479 -9.71 15.20 8.76
N ALA A 480 -8.47 15.04 9.25
CA ALA A 480 -7.31 15.71 8.67
C ALA A 480 -7.01 15.22 7.24
N LEU A 481 -7.13 13.92 6.97
CA LEU A 481 -7.01 13.37 5.62
C LEU A 481 -8.16 13.80 4.71
N ASP A 482 -9.39 13.80 5.21
CA ASP A 482 -10.55 14.27 4.48
C ASP A 482 -10.40 15.74 4.06
N GLN A 483 -9.94 16.59 4.99
CA GLN A 483 -9.62 17.99 4.71
C GLN A 483 -8.56 18.14 3.60
N LEU A 484 -7.48 17.32 3.65
CA LEU A 484 -6.47 17.33 2.62
C LEU A 484 -7.02 16.86 1.27
N ILE A 485 -7.64 15.69 1.22
CA ILE A 485 -7.96 14.97 -0.03
C ILE A 485 -9.21 15.57 -0.71
N ASN A 486 -10.25 15.84 0.05
CA ASN A 486 -11.53 16.26 -0.50
C ASN A 486 -11.71 17.78 -0.57
N HIS A 487 -10.83 18.56 0.10
CA HIS A 487 -10.93 20.02 0.11
C HIS A 487 -9.66 20.71 -0.42
N GLU A 488 -8.50 20.52 0.22
CA GLU A 488 -7.29 21.25 -0.15
C GLU A 488 -6.67 20.75 -1.46
N TRP A 489 -6.72 19.45 -1.71
CA TRP A 489 -6.15 18.80 -2.90
C TRP A 489 -7.19 18.47 -3.96
N LYS A 490 -8.33 19.12 -3.93
CA LYS A 490 -9.40 18.93 -4.91
C LYS A 490 -9.63 20.19 -5.71
N THR A 491 -9.81 20.04 -7.02
CA THR A 491 -10.06 21.16 -7.92
C THR A 491 -11.53 21.22 -8.30
N ASN A 492 -12.22 22.25 -7.81
CA ASN A 492 -13.58 22.57 -8.23
C ASN A 492 -13.63 24.07 -8.57
N LEU A 493 -13.92 24.40 -9.83
CA LEU A 493 -13.83 25.75 -10.37
C LEU A 493 -15.04 26.08 -11.24
N LYS A 494 -15.25 27.37 -11.45
CA LYS A 494 -16.10 27.92 -12.50
C LYS A 494 -15.22 28.73 -13.44
N VAL A 495 -15.19 28.37 -14.71
CA VAL A 495 -14.31 28.98 -15.72
C VAL A 495 -15.13 29.44 -16.92
N LYS A 496 -14.91 30.63 -17.41
CA LYS A 496 -15.57 31.13 -18.62
C LYS A 496 -14.93 30.55 -19.87
N ALA A 497 -15.75 30.00 -20.76
CA ALA A 497 -15.31 29.55 -22.07
C ALA A 497 -14.80 30.74 -22.90
N LYS A 498 -13.57 30.66 -23.41
CA LYS A 498 -12.95 31.69 -24.25
C LYS A 498 -13.01 31.27 -25.72
N GLY A 499 -13.12 32.25 -26.63
CA GLY A 499 -13.00 32.01 -28.07
C GLY A 499 -11.55 31.83 -28.47
N GLU A 500 -11.25 30.72 -29.16
CA GLU A 500 -10.05 30.60 -30.00
C GLU A 500 -10.52 30.50 -31.45
N GLY A 501 -9.65 30.90 -32.42
CA GLY A 501 -9.99 31.01 -33.86
C GLY A 501 -10.88 29.87 -34.40
N GLU A 502 -11.57 30.10 -35.52
CA GLU A 502 -12.49 29.17 -36.20
C GLU A 502 -13.74 28.70 -35.39
N GLY A 503 -14.19 29.54 -34.41
CA GLY A 503 -15.45 29.25 -33.70
C GLY A 503 -15.35 28.24 -32.54
N ARG A 504 -14.18 27.64 -32.28
CA ARG A 504 -13.98 26.75 -31.14
C ARG A 504 -13.94 27.55 -29.84
N LYS A 505 -14.58 27.02 -28.81
CA LYS A 505 -14.51 27.55 -27.45
C LYS A 505 -13.71 26.61 -26.57
N VAL A 506 -12.86 27.19 -25.73
CA VAL A 506 -11.92 26.44 -24.87
C VAL A 506 -12.13 26.86 -23.43
N VAL A 507 -12.14 25.87 -22.56
CA VAL A 507 -12.04 26.00 -21.10
C VAL A 507 -10.63 25.64 -20.69
N ALA A 508 -9.87 26.62 -20.20
CA ALA A 508 -8.51 26.44 -19.72
C ALA A 508 -8.43 26.66 -18.21
N PHE A 509 -7.81 25.75 -17.50
CA PHE A 509 -7.60 25.84 -16.06
C PHE A 509 -6.36 25.07 -15.63
N ARG A 510 -5.87 25.35 -14.42
CA ARG A 510 -4.84 24.57 -13.74
C ARG A 510 -5.50 23.81 -12.60
N GLY A 511 -5.29 22.48 -12.57
CA GLY A 511 -5.91 21.61 -11.58
C GLY A 511 -5.07 20.40 -11.21
N PHE A 512 -5.42 19.73 -10.11
CA PHE A 512 -4.79 18.46 -9.75
C PHE A 512 -5.02 17.43 -10.86
N ARG A 513 -4.03 16.59 -11.11
CA ARG A 513 -4.11 15.52 -12.12
C ARG A 513 -5.22 14.54 -11.78
N GLY A 514 -6.01 14.12 -12.77
CA GLY A 514 -7.13 13.20 -12.58
C GLY A 514 -8.29 13.40 -13.54
N ARG A 515 -9.42 12.77 -13.23
CA ARG A 515 -10.65 12.85 -14.05
C ARG A 515 -11.53 13.99 -13.60
N TYR A 516 -12.14 14.67 -14.57
CA TYR A 516 -12.99 15.84 -14.35
C TYR A 516 -14.29 15.73 -15.11
N ARG A 517 -15.37 16.27 -14.55
CA ARG A 517 -16.60 16.60 -15.26
C ARG A 517 -16.60 18.10 -15.57
N LEU A 518 -16.76 18.43 -16.84
CA LEU A 518 -17.08 19.76 -17.29
C LEU A 518 -18.58 19.81 -17.55
N SER A 519 -19.31 20.80 -17.00
CA SER A 519 -20.75 20.97 -17.21
C SER A 519 -21.08 22.42 -17.59
N TRP A 520 -21.91 22.60 -18.59
CA TRP A 520 -22.28 23.92 -19.10
C TRP A 520 -23.66 23.90 -19.78
N THR A 521 -24.26 25.07 -19.97
CA THR A 521 -25.43 25.23 -20.82
C THR A 521 -25.00 25.47 -22.27
N GLY A 522 -25.44 24.64 -23.20
CA GLY A 522 -25.16 24.75 -24.62
C GLY A 522 -25.84 25.94 -25.29
N SER A 523 -25.49 26.21 -26.55
CA SER A 523 -26.12 27.28 -27.36
C SER A 523 -27.61 27.05 -27.63
N ASP A 524 -28.04 25.81 -27.51
CA ASP A 524 -29.44 25.37 -27.63
C ASP A 524 -30.21 25.43 -26.30
N GLY A 525 -29.61 25.94 -25.23
CA GLY A 525 -30.19 26.04 -23.90
C GLY A 525 -30.20 24.74 -23.12
N THR A 526 -29.63 23.65 -23.66
CA THR A 526 -29.58 22.35 -22.98
C THR A 526 -28.37 22.23 -22.07
N GLU A 527 -28.52 21.51 -20.96
CA GLU A 527 -27.40 21.14 -20.11
C GLU A 527 -26.54 20.09 -20.79
N LYS A 528 -25.22 20.37 -20.88
CA LYS A 528 -24.20 19.50 -21.48
C LYS A 528 -23.14 19.16 -20.47
N SER A 529 -22.57 17.97 -20.60
CA SER A 529 -21.41 17.58 -19.79
C SER A 529 -20.43 16.72 -20.58
N LYS A 530 -19.16 16.76 -20.16
CA LYS A 530 -18.08 15.97 -20.73
C LYS A 530 -17.11 15.54 -19.61
N VAL A 531 -16.73 14.27 -19.63
CA VAL A 531 -15.64 13.80 -18.76
C VAL A 531 -14.31 13.92 -19.51
N VAL A 532 -13.32 14.49 -18.84
CA VAL A 532 -11.97 14.75 -19.37
C VAL A 532 -10.90 14.32 -18.36
N GLU A 533 -9.67 14.19 -18.81
CA GLU A 533 -8.54 13.84 -17.96
C GLU A 533 -7.47 14.93 -18.00
N VAL A 534 -7.05 15.40 -16.83
CA VAL A 534 -5.88 16.26 -16.63
C VAL A 534 -4.69 15.37 -16.31
N ARG A 535 -3.67 15.37 -17.20
CA ARG A 535 -2.48 14.50 -17.12
C ARG A 535 -1.24 15.24 -16.69
#